data_683f36134007bca6fe542a1c6251c085
#
_entry.id   683f36134007bca6fe542a1c6251c085
#
_cell.length_a   1.000
_cell.length_b   1.000
_cell.length_c   1.000
_cell.angle_alpha   90.00
_cell.angle_beta   90.00
_cell.angle_gamma   90.00
#
_symmetry.space_group_name_H-M   'P 1'
#
loop_
_entity.id
_entity.type
_entity.pdbx_description
1 polymer ?
#
loop_
_entity_poly.entity_id
_entity_poly.type
_entity_poly.pdbx_seq_one_letter_code
_entity_poly.pdbx_strand_id
1 'polypeptide(L)'
;MRKLLCFAEVETGGGRDILRAAEITRDPLLRRLYLAHAIDELHHGDLFRKRGADMLRSSRTSSAPGARAESLASGHGLDDLRIQDEPDETLLAFLHLSERAAAGRFAIYRNVVRDDLPTQAIFEEILRDEVFHMNYTFTQLARLSPDSHRKLLWRARLRRLWKQYLRLATAIADTFGTILLTIQYFILIPPFAWLAKRAARREQAGWTTLPPDKKDSLTRQY
;
A
#
# COMPACT_ATOMS: atom_id res chain seq x y z
N MET A 1 -18.80 4.25 1.68
CA MET A 1 -18.44 4.40 0.27
C MET A 1 -16.94 4.31 0.02
N ARG A 2 -16.09 5.24 0.50
CA ARG A 2 -14.64 5.25 0.28
C ARG A 2 -13.94 3.92 0.64
N LYS A 3 -14.36 3.27 1.73
CA LYS A 3 -13.84 1.96 2.14
C LYS A 3 -14.18 0.84 1.16
N LEU A 4 -15.37 0.84 0.55
CA LEU A 4 -15.76 -0.16 -0.43
C LEU A 4 -14.88 -0.07 -1.69
N LEU A 5 -14.59 1.15 -2.17
CA LEU A 5 -13.67 1.34 -3.30
C LEU A 5 -12.24 0.90 -2.96
N CYS A 6 -11.79 1.12 -1.73
CA CYS A 6 -10.50 0.63 -1.26
C CYS A 6 -10.48 -0.92 -1.24
N PHE A 7 -11.54 -1.57 -0.77
CA PHE A 7 -11.66 -3.02 -0.84
C PHE A 7 -11.67 -3.50 -2.30
N ALA A 8 -12.43 -2.85 -3.18
CA ALA A 8 -12.47 -3.20 -4.60
C ALA A 8 -11.06 -3.20 -5.26
N GLU A 9 -10.21 -2.24 -4.92
CA GLU A 9 -8.84 -2.18 -5.43
C GLU A 9 -7.97 -3.29 -4.86
N VAL A 10 -8.08 -3.57 -3.56
CA VAL A 10 -7.31 -4.62 -2.88
C VAL A 10 -7.67 -5.99 -3.45
N GLU A 11 -8.96 -6.33 -3.54
CA GLU A 11 -9.43 -7.60 -4.09
C GLU A 11 -9.02 -7.76 -5.57
N THR A 12 -9.24 -6.72 -6.39
CA THR A 12 -8.84 -6.75 -7.81
C THR A 12 -7.32 -6.90 -7.97
N GLY A 13 -6.53 -6.27 -7.10
CA GLY A 13 -5.08 -6.42 -7.06
C GLY A 13 -4.68 -7.85 -6.68
N GLY A 14 -5.25 -8.37 -5.58
CA GLY A 14 -5.06 -9.75 -5.12
C GLY A 14 -5.37 -10.77 -6.20
N GLY A 15 -6.53 -10.63 -6.86
CA GLY A 15 -6.95 -11.52 -7.95
C GLY A 15 -5.94 -11.55 -9.11
N ARG A 16 -5.39 -10.40 -9.52
CA ARG A 16 -4.36 -10.35 -10.57
C ARG A 16 -3.08 -11.06 -10.16
N ASP A 17 -2.66 -10.88 -8.91
CA ASP A 17 -1.45 -11.49 -8.39
C ASP A 17 -1.59 -13.02 -8.27
N ILE A 18 -2.76 -13.49 -7.81
CA ILE A 18 -3.07 -14.91 -7.73
C ILE A 18 -3.19 -15.53 -9.13
N LEU A 19 -3.76 -14.81 -10.11
CA LEU A 19 -3.78 -15.23 -11.51
C LEU A 19 -2.35 -15.44 -12.05
N ARG A 20 -1.44 -14.52 -11.72
CA ARG A 20 -0.03 -14.68 -12.08
C ARG A 20 0.61 -15.89 -11.41
N ALA A 21 0.28 -16.19 -10.16
CA ALA A 21 0.73 -17.41 -9.48
C ALA A 21 0.21 -18.67 -10.21
N ALA A 22 -1.03 -18.65 -10.71
CA ALA A 22 -1.58 -19.74 -11.51
C ALA A 22 -0.84 -19.97 -12.84
N GLU A 23 -0.30 -18.92 -13.44
CA GLU A 23 0.52 -19.02 -14.66
C GLU A 23 1.87 -19.69 -14.42
N ILE A 24 2.46 -19.43 -13.24
CA ILE A 24 3.85 -19.82 -12.93
C ILE A 24 3.91 -21.20 -12.27
N THR A 25 2.92 -21.57 -11.43
CA THR A 25 2.95 -22.85 -10.73
C THR A 25 3.03 -24.05 -11.67
N ARG A 26 3.84 -25.03 -11.30
CA ARG A 26 3.97 -26.31 -12.02
C ARG A 26 2.99 -27.37 -11.54
N ASP A 27 2.35 -27.16 -10.39
CA ASP A 27 1.37 -28.08 -9.82
C ASP A 27 -0.01 -27.85 -10.48
N PRO A 28 -0.55 -28.85 -11.23
CA PRO A 28 -1.82 -28.69 -11.93
C PRO A 28 -3.01 -28.47 -10.99
N LEU A 29 -2.96 -29.00 -9.77
CA LEU A 29 -4.01 -28.81 -8.77
C LEU A 29 -3.96 -27.37 -8.23
N LEU A 30 -2.77 -26.88 -7.89
CA LEU A 30 -2.62 -25.49 -7.46
C LEU A 30 -3.02 -24.50 -8.53
N ARG A 31 -2.67 -24.78 -9.80
CA ARG A 31 -3.11 -23.91 -10.91
C ARG A 31 -4.62 -23.77 -10.96
N ARG A 32 -5.36 -24.85 -10.82
CA ARG A 32 -6.83 -24.81 -10.79
C ARG A 32 -7.37 -24.03 -9.58
N LEU A 33 -6.78 -24.26 -8.40
CA LEU A 33 -7.20 -23.58 -7.18
C LEU A 33 -6.89 -22.09 -7.21
N TYR A 34 -5.71 -21.69 -7.71
CA TYR A 34 -5.35 -20.29 -7.89
C TYR A 34 -6.25 -19.61 -8.93
N LEU A 35 -6.59 -20.27 -10.03
CA LEU A 35 -7.53 -19.72 -11.02
C LEU A 35 -8.91 -19.48 -10.43
N ALA A 36 -9.46 -20.45 -9.69
CA ALA A 36 -10.73 -20.28 -9.01
C ALA A 36 -10.69 -19.12 -8.02
N HIS A 37 -9.68 -19.10 -7.16
CA HIS A 37 -9.47 -18.02 -6.19
C HIS A 37 -9.34 -16.65 -6.86
N ALA A 38 -8.53 -16.54 -7.92
CA ALA A 38 -8.39 -15.28 -8.67
C ALA A 38 -9.71 -14.78 -9.25
N ILE A 39 -10.57 -15.68 -9.72
CA ILE A 39 -11.91 -15.34 -10.24
C ILE A 39 -12.78 -14.79 -9.10
N ASP A 40 -12.77 -15.44 -7.94
CA ASP A 40 -13.53 -15.00 -6.76
C ASP A 40 -13.06 -13.59 -6.32
N GLU A 41 -11.75 -13.35 -6.21
CA GLU A 41 -11.19 -12.05 -5.84
C GLU A 41 -11.58 -10.93 -6.83
N LEU A 42 -11.55 -11.21 -8.14
CA LEU A 42 -12.00 -10.26 -9.16
C LEU A 42 -13.50 -9.98 -9.04
N HIS A 43 -14.29 -11.00 -8.71
CA HIS A 43 -15.73 -10.87 -8.45
C HIS A 43 -15.99 -10.03 -7.19
N HIS A 44 -15.28 -10.29 -6.08
CA HIS A 44 -15.36 -9.49 -4.86
C HIS A 44 -15.05 -8.00 -5.13
N GLY A 45 -13.99 -7.74 -5.91
CA GLY A 45 -13.66 -6.39 -6.35
C GLY A 45 -14.81 -5.71 -7.12
N ASP A 46 -15.51 -6.45 -7.99
CA ASP A 46 -16.65 -5.95 -8.75
C ASP A 46 -17.87 -5.68 -7.87
N LEU A 47 -18.17 -6.54 -6.90
CA LEU A 47 -19.25 -6.34 -5.93
C LEU A 47 -19.05 -5.04 -5.15
N PHE A 48 -17.86 -4.83 -4.61
CA PHE A 48 -17.51 -3.60 -3.88
C PHE A 48 -17.57 -2.36 -4.77
N ARG A 49 -17.11 -2.45 -6.01
CA ARG A 49 -17.11 -1.33 -6.96
C ARG A 49 -18.54 -0.93 -7.36
N LYS A 50 -19.38 -1.91 -7.68
CA LYS A 50 -20.80 -1.68 -8.01
C LYS A 50 -21.51 -1.03 -6.83
N ARG A 51 -21.36 -1.57 -5.62
CA ARG A 51 -21.99 -1.01 -4.42
C ARG A 51 -21.50 0.39 -4.11
N GLY A 52 -20.20 0.65 -4.21
CA GLY A 52 -19.63 1.98 -4.07
C GLY A 52 -20.19 2.99 -5.06
N ALA A 53 -20.38 2.59 -6.32
CA ALA A 53 -21.00 3.42 -7.36
C ALA A 53 -22.49 3.70 -7.07
N ASP A 54 -23.25 2.73 -6.56
CA ASP A 54 -24.66 2.91 -6.17
C ASP A 54 -24.79 3.93 -5.03
N MET A 55 -23.96 3.81 -4.02
CA MET A 55 -23.93 4.77 -2.90
C MET A 55 -23.54 6.18 -3.35
N LEU A 56 -22.67 6.31 -4.36
CA LEU A 56 -22.32 7.61 -4.96
C LEU A 56 -23.52 8.23 -5.68
N ARG A 57 -24.26 7.44 -6.44
CA ARG A 57 -25.45 7.91 -7.13
C ARG A 57 -26.51 8.40 -6.13
N SER A 58 -26.76 7.63 -5.10
CA SER A 58 -27.72 7.99 -4.05
C SER A 58 -27.32 9.25 -3.26
N SER A 59 -26.01 9.47 -3.03
CA SER A 59 -25.54 10.66 -2.31
C SER A 59 -25.49 11.94 -3.16
N ARG A 60 -25.44 11.83 -4.50
CA ARG A 60 -25.52 12.99 -5.41
C ARG A 60 -26.89 13.63 -5.47
N THR A 61 -27.94 12.90 -5.12
CA THR A 61 -29.29 13.42 -4.96
C THR A 61 -29.49 14.18 -3.63
N SER A 62 -28.57 14.02 -2.68
CA SER A 62 -28.51 14.74 -1.42
C SER A 62 -27.29 15.67 -1.46
N SER A 63 -27.54 16.96 -1.67
CA SER A 63 -26.54 18.01 -1.86
C SER A 63 -25.55 18.08 -0.68
N ALA A 64 -24.38 17.47 -0.83
CA ALA A 64 -23.24 17.71 0.05
C ALA A 64 -21.99 18.02 -0.80
N PRO A 65 -21.29 19.14 -0.53
CA PRO A 65 -20.17 19.56 -1.34
C PRO A 65 -18.91 18.74 -1.07
N GLY A 66 -18.30 18.28 -2.17
CA GLY A 66 -16.85 18.16 -2.26
C GLY A 66 -16.15 17.13 -1.37
N ALA A 67 -16.41 15.83 -1.56
CA ALA A 67 -15.43 14.84 -1.15
C ALA A 67 -14.27 14.83 -2.18
N ARG A 68 -13.15 15.47 -1.82
CA ARG A 68 -11.89 15.34 -2.53
C ARG A 68 -11.50 13.87 -2.56
N ALA A 69 -11.24 13.33 -3.74
CA ALA A 69 -10.60 12.01 -3.88
C ALA A 69 -9.17 12.14 -3.32
N GLU A 70 -8.98 11.79 -2.04
CA GLU A 70 -7.65 11.52 -1.53
C GLU A 70 -7.18 10.22 -2.14
N SER A 71 -5.96 10.23 -2.64
CA SER A 71 -5.24 9.04 -3.09
C SER A 71 -5.41 7.92 -2.06
N LEU A 72 -6.08 6.84 -2.47
CA LEU A 72 -6.15 5.63 -1.68
C LEU A 72 -4.72 5.09 -1.65
N ALA A 73 -4.14 4.99 -0.45
CA ALA A 73 -2.81 4.44 -0.28
C ALA A 73 -2.80 3.02 -0.86
N SER A 74 -2.09 2.83 -1.96
CA SER A 74 -1.71 1.52 -2.48
C SER A 74 -0.90 0.80 -1.40
N GLY A 75 -1.22 -0.42 -1.07
CA GLY A 75 -0.37 -1.18 -0.17
C GLY A 75 -1.05 -2.21 0.71
N HIS A 76 -1.96 -3.01 0.17
CA HIS A 76 -2.50 -4.18 0.85
C HIS A 76 -2.64 -5.39 -0.10
N GLY A 77 -1.99 -5.36 -1.26
CA GLY A 77 -1.90 -6.50 -2.16
C GLY A 77 -0.69 -7.38 -1.85
N LEU A 78 -0.47 -8.36 -2.70
CA LEU A 78 0.70 -9.23 -2.73
C LEU A 78 1.99 -8.49 -3.15
N ASP A 79 1.97 -7.14 -3.25
CA ASP A 79 3.12 -6.27 -3.55
C ASP A 79 4.37 -6.57 -2.69
N ASP A 80 4.14 -7.30 -1.60
CA ASP A 80 5.17 -7.72 -0.66
C ASP A 80 5.89 -9.01 -1.03
N LEU A 81 5.38 -9.75 -2.03
CA LEU A 81 5.95 -10.99 -2.53
C LEU A 81 6.29 -10.84 -4.01
N ARG A 82 7.53 -11.14 -4.36
CA ARG A 82 7.89 -11.38 -5.76
C ARG A 82 7.38 -12.76 -6.15
N ILE A 83 6.13 -12.86 -6.58
CA ILE A 83 5.45 -14.11 -6.93
C ILE A 83 6.29 -14.97 -7.89
N GLN A 84 7.10 -14.34 -8.72
CA GLN A 84 7.96 -15.00 -9.71
C GLN A 84 9.13 -15.79 -9.10
N ASP A 85 9.58 -15.39 -7.91
CA ASP A 85 10.80 -15.89 -7.29
C ASP A 85 10.51 -16.74 -6.03
N GLU A 86 9.26 -16.82 -5.59
CA GLU A 86 8.89 -17.53 -4.37
C GLU A 86 8.27 -18.90 -4.69
N PRO A 87 8.62 -19.96 -3.94
CA PRO A 87 8.00 -21.27 -4.10
C PRO A 87 6.54 -21.26 -3.66
N ASP A 88 5.73 -22.16 -4.21
CA ASP A 88 4.29 -22.28 -3.94
C ASP A 88 3.98 -22.35 -2.43
N GLU A 89 4.81 -23.00 -1.63
CA GLU A 89 4.64 -23.12 -0.18
C GLU A 89 4.73 -21.76 0.52
N THR A 90 5.62 -20.89 0.09
CA THR A 90 5.75 -19.54 0.65
C THR A 90 4.53 -18.71 0.28
N LEU A 91 4.07 -18.81 -0.96
CA LEU A 91 2.87 -18.13 -1.43
C LEU A 91 1.62 -18.62 -0.69
N LEU A 92 1.44 -19.93 -0.56
CA LEU A 92 0.32 -20.52 0.18
C LEU A 92 0.29 -20.08 1.65
N ALA A 93 1.45 -20.04 2.32
CA ALA A 93 1.55 -19.54 3.69
C ALA A 93 1.16 -18.05 3.78
N PHE A 94 1.56 -17.26 2.81
CA PHE A 94 1.21 -15.85 2.74
C PHE A 94 -0.29 -15.66 2.46
N LEU A 95 -0.84 -16.32 1.46
CA LEU A 95 -2.27 -16.29 1.13
C LEU A 95 -3.11 -16.70 2.34
N HIS A 96 -2.83 -17.85 2.95
CA HIS A 96 -3.56 -18.29 4.12
C HIS A 96 -3.66 -17.22 5.23
N LEU A 97 -2.55 -16.52 5.51
CA LEU A 97 -2.56 -15.44 6.50
C LEU A 97 -3.28 -14.19 6.01
N SER A 98 -3.30 -13.94 4.69
CA SER A 98 -4.01 -12.81 4.08
C SER A 98 -5.51 -13.00 4.17
N GLU A 99 -6.00 -14.16 3.71
CA GLU A 99 -7.42 -14.51 3.75
C GLU A 99 -7.96 -14.53 5.18
N ARG A 100 -7.20 -15.09 6.10
CA ARG A 100 -7.58 -15.05 7.52
C ARG A 100 -7.71 -13.62 8.06
N ALA A 101 -6.85 -12.71 7.64
CA ALA A 101 -6.92 -11.31 8.04
C ALA A 101 -8.05 -10.56 7.32
N ALA A 102 -8.33 -10.89 6.05
CA ALA A 102 -9.43 -10.36 5.27
C ALA A 102 -10.78 -10.80 5.86
N ALA A 103 -10.98 -12.09 6.07
CA ALA A 103 -12.17 -12.64 6.71
C ALA A 103 -12.45 -11.99 8.08
N GLY A 104 -11.43 -11.84 8.92
CA GLY A 104 -11.58 -11.14 10.21
C GLY A 104 -12.05 -9.69 10.07
N ARG A 105 -11.51 -8.96 9.10
CA ARG A 105 -11.94 -7.57 8.80
C ARG A 105 -13.36 -7.53 8.24
N PHE A 106 -13.68 -8.38 7.27
CA PHE A 106 -15.00 -8.42 6.65
C PHE A 106 -16.10 -8.81 7.64
N ALA A 107 -15.81 -9.73 8.57
CA ALA A 107 -16.73 -10.05 9.67
C ALA A 107 -17.05 -8.82 10.54
N ILE A 108 -16.04 -7.98 10.84
CA ILE A 108 -16.25 -6.72 11.57
C ILE A 108 -17.10 -5.76 10.73
N TYR A 109 -16.74 -5.54 9.46
CA TYR A 109 -17.49 -4.64 8.58
C TYR A 109 -18.93 -5.08 8.36
N ARG A 110 -19.20 -6.38 8.17
CA ARG A 110 -20.55 -6.93 8.11
C ARG A 110 -21.41 -6.49 9.30
N ASN A 111 -20.85 -6.52 10.50
CA ASN A 111 -21.56 -6.11 11.72
C ASN A 111 -21.74 -4.58 11.80
N VAL A 112 -20.78 -3.81 11.29
CA VAL A 112 -20.87 -2.34 11.25
C VAL A 112 -21.96 -1.86 10.29
N VAL A 113 -22.14 -2.56 9.16
CA VAL A 113 -23.10 -2.20 8.12
C VAL A 113 -24.45 -2.93 8.26
N ARG A 114 -24.79 -3.42 9.44
CA ARG A 114 -26.02 -4.19 9.70
C ARG A 114 -27.32 -3.53 9.25
N ASP A 115 -27.34 -2.19 9.23
CA ASP A 115 -28.51 -1.38 8.84
C ASP A 115 -28.54 -1.12 7.32
N ASP A 116 -27.50 -1.53 6.58
CA ASP A 116 -27.40 -1.46 5.12
C ASP A 116 -27.38 -2.89 4.54
N LEU A 117 -28.55 -3.50 4.45
CA LEU A 117 -28.74 -4.88 4.00
C LEU A 117 -28.05 -5.21 2.67
N PRO A 118 -28.08 -4.36 1.64
CA PRO A 118 -27.35 -4.63 0.41
C PRO A 118 -25.83 -4.71 0.57
N THR A 119 -25.26 -3.87 1.43
CA THR A 119 -23.82 -3.93 1.73
C THR A 119 -23.48 -5.12 2.62
N GLN A 120 -24.35 -5.43 3.58
CA GLN A 120 -24.17 -6.60 4.45
C GLN A 120 -24.16 -7.90 3.64
N ALA A 121 -25.08 -8.06 2.69
CA ALA A 121 -25.16 -9.25 1.83
C ALA A 121 -23.87 -9.50 1.05
N ILE A 122 -23.20 -8.45 0.57
CA ILE A 122 -21.90 -8.55 -0.10
C ILE A 122 -20.85 -9.12 0.85
N PHE A 123 -20.75 -8.63 2.07
CA PHE A 123 -19.80 -9.19 3.03
C PHE A 123 -20.12 -10.64 3.41
N GLU A 124 -21.39 -11.03 3.45
CA GLU A 124 -21.80 -12.41 3.70
C GLU A 124 -21.45 -13.35 2.55
N GLU A 125 -21.57 -12.89 1.32
CA GLU A 125 -21.14 -13.62 0.13
C GLU A 125 -19.63 -13.85 0.16
N ILE A 126 -18.85 -12.79 0.28
CA ILE A 126 -17.38 -12.84 0.34
C ILE A 126 -16.87 -13.73 1.48
N LEU A 127 -17.45 -13.62 2.68
CA LEU A 127 -17.04 -14.42 3.82
C LEU A 127 -17.18 -15.94 3.61
N ARG A 128 -18.09 -16.38 2.74
CA ARG A 128 -18.21 -17.81 2.37
C ARG A 128 -17.02 -18.27 1.53
N ASP A 129 -16.62 -17.43 0.59
CA ASP A 129 -15.48 -17.72 -0.28
C ASP A 129 -14.16 -17.65 0.50
N GLU A 130 -14.01 -16.70 1.42
CA GLU A 130 -12.85 -16.60 2.32
C GLU A 130 -12.63 -17.86 3.15
N VAL A 131 -13.70 -18.52 3.62
CA VAL A 131 -13.59 -19.79 4.31
C VAL A 131 -12.99 -20.88 3.41
N PHE A 132 -13.40 -20.92 2.16
CA PHE A 132 -12.83 -21.86 1.18
C PHE A 132 -11.37 -21.52 0.89
N HIS A 133 -11.03 -20.24 0.69
CA HIS A 133 -9.67 -19.76 0.44
C HIS A 133 -8.72 -20.11 1.59
N MET A 134 -9.14 -19.88 2.83
CA MET A 134 -8.37 -20.27 4.00
C MET A 134 -8.14 -21.77 4.08
N ASN A 135 -9.17 -22.57 3.81
CA ASN A 135 -9.10 -24.02 3.92
C ASN A 135 -8.19 -24.64 2.86
N TYR A 136 -8.36 -24.26 1.58
CA TYR A 136 -7.53 -24.85 0.53
C TYR A 136 -6.07 -24.43 0.66
N THR A 137 -5.79 -23.15 0.97
CA THR A 137 -4.41 -22.64 1.13
C THR A 137 -3.68 -23.38 2.26
N PHE A 138 -4.34 -23.60 3.38
CA PHE A 138 -3.78 -24.38 4.49
C PHE A 138 -3.56 -25.85 4.11
N THR A 139 -4.57 -26.49 3.50
CA THR A 139 -4.52 -27.90 3.11
C THR A 139 -3.41 -28.16 2.09
N GLN A 140 -3.29 -27.28 1.09
CA GLN A 140 -2.26 -27.42 0.07
C GLN A 140 -0.86 -27.12 0.64
N LEU A 141 -0.75 -26.15 1.53
CA LEU A 141 0.51 -25.91 2.25
C LEU A 141 0.95 -27.14 3.05
N ALA A 142 0.02 -27.78 3.77
CA ALA A 142 0.32 -29.01 4.52
C ALA A 142 0.66 -30.18 3.58
N ARG A 143 0.02 -30.26 2.40
CA ARG A 143 0.34 -31.28 1.38
C ARG A 143 1.76 -31.14 0.83
N LEU A 144 2.17 -29.90 0.49
CA LEU A 144 3.50 -29.65 -0.09
C LEU A 144 4.62 -29.67 0.96
N SER A 145 4.30 -29.33 2.19
CA SER A 145 5.29 -29.20 3.26
C SER A 145 4.80 -29.83 4.57
N PRO A 146 4.58 -31.16 4.62
CA PRO A 146 3.96 -31.83 5.76
C PRO A 146 4.71 -31.56 7.08
N ASP A 147 6.03 -31.59 7.05
CA ASP A 147 6.87 -31.44 8.24
C ASP A 147 7.20 -29.97 8.59
N SER A 148 6.99 -29.04 7.65
CA SER A 148 7.47 -27.66 7.79
C SER A 148 6.38 -26.58 7.63
N HIS A 149 5.13 -26.92 7.31
CA HIS A 149 4.05 -25.96 7.09
C HIS A 149 3.86 -24.98 8.26
N ARG A 150 3.97 -25.47 9.51
CA ARG A 150 3.88 -24.60 10.70
C ARG A 150 5.03 -23.61 10.79
N LYS A 151 6.26 -24.02 10.42
CA LYS A 151 7.43 -23.14 10.38
C LYS A 151 7.28 -22.07 9.28
N LEU A 152 6.73 -22.45 8.13
CA LEU A 152 6.46 -21.51 7.04
C LEU A 152 5.42 -20.45 7.44
N LEU A 153 4.34 -20.86 8.08
CA LEU A 153 3.34 -19.93 8.64
C LEU A 153 3.95 -18.99 9.70
N TRP A 154 4.82 -19.52 10.57
CA TRP A 154 5.54 -18.69 11.56
C TRP A 154 6.45 -17.67 10.89
N ARG A 155 7.23 -18.08 9.90
CA ARG A 155 8.09 -17.18 9.11
C ARG A 155 7.28 -16.10 8.40
N ALA A 156 6.15 -16.46 7.79
CA ALA A 156 5.26 -15.50 7.15
C ALA A 156 4.67 -14.48 8.13
N ARG A 157 4.28 -14.93 9.34
CA ARG A 157 3.83 -14.03 10.43
C ARG A 157 4.94 -13.08 10.88
N LEU A 158 6.14 -13.61 11.10
CA LEU A 158 7.29 -12.80 11.53
C LEU A 158 7.67 -11.76 10.46
N ARG A 159 7.66 -12.15 9.17
CA ARG A 159 7.90 -11.24 8.05
C ARG A 159 6.88 -10.08 8.04
N ARG A 160 5.59 -10.35 8.31
CA ARG A 160 4.54 -9.32 8.43
C ARG A 160 4.78 -8.39 9.61
N LEU A 161 5.07 -8.93 10.78
CA LEU A 161 5.37 -8.12 11.97
C LEU A 161 6.60 -7.24 11.75
N TRP A 162 7.65 -7.79 11.13
CA TRP A 162 8.84 -7.04 10.81
C TRP A 162 8.57 -5.87 9.85
N LYS A 163 7.75 -6.09 8.83
CA LYS A 163 7.33 -5.01 7.92
C LYS A 163 6.51 -3.93 8.61
N GLN A 164 5.58 -4.32 9.49
CA GLN A 164 4.83 -3.36 10.29
C GLN A 164 5.74 -2.54 11.20
N TYR A 165 6.72 -3.19 11.84
CA TYR A 165 7.74 -2.52 12.63
C TYR A 165 8.55 -1.52 11.79
N LEU A 166 9.03 -1.92 10.62
CA LEU A 166 9.77 -1.02 9.73
C LEU A 166 8.92 0.18 9.27
N ARG A 167 7.65 -0.02 8.92
CA ARG A 167 6.74 1.07 8.58
C ARG A 167 6.54 2.05 9.74
N LEU A 168 6.39 1.53 10.95
CA LEU A 168 6.29 2.37 12.15
C LEU A 168 7.60 3.13 12.40
N ALA A 169 8.73 2.44 12.30
CA ALA A 169 10.05 3.04 12.50
C ALA A 169 10.32 4.16 11.48
N THR A 170 9.98 3.95 10.20
CA THR A 170 10.11 5.00 9.17
C THR A 170 9.19 6.18 9.46
N ALA A 171 7.93 5.96 9.81
CA ALA A 171 7.00 7.05 10.15
C ALA A 171 7.48 7.88 11.35
N ILE A 172 8.05 7.21 12.36
CA ILE A 172 8.67 7.88 13.51
C ILE A 172 9.89 8.68 13.06
N ALA A 173 10.79 8.08 12.27
CA ALA A 173 12.00 8.75 11.76
C ALA A 173 11.65 9.98 10.91
N ASP A 174 10.65 9.90 10.04
CA ASP A 174 10.18 11.02 9.22
C ASP A 174 9.61 12.16 10.08
N THR A 175 8.87 11.81 11.13
CA THR A 175 8.31 12.79 12.07
C THR A 175 9.44 13.50 12.83
N PHE A 176 10.38 12.74 13.40
CA PHE A 176 11.53 13.32 14.09
C PHE A 176 12.41 14.15 13.15
N GLY A 177 12.67 13.67 11.95
CA GLY A 177 13.41 14.40 10.91
C GLY A 177 12.76 15.75 10.59
N THR A 178 11.44 15.76 10.40
CA THR A 178 10.69 16.99 10.14
C THR A 178 10.78 17.97 11.31
N ILE A 179 10.63 17.50 12.54
CA ILE A 179 10.76 18.35 13.74
C ILE A 179 12.16 18.93 13.85
N LEU A 180 13.19 18.07 13.71
CA LEU A 180 14.58 18.48 13.80
C LEU A 180 14.95 19.53 12.74
N LEU A 181 14.58 19.28 11.48
CA LEU A 181 14.81 20.22 10.38
C LEU A 181 14.07 21.54 10.60
N THR A 182 12.85 21.50 11.12
CA THR A 182 12.08 22.69 11.45
C THR A 182 12.78 23.51 12.53
N ILE A 183 13.23 22.86 13.61
CA ILE A 183 13.98 23.53 14.69
C ILE A 183 15.27 24.12 14.14
N GLN A 184 16.05 23.36 13.36
CA GLN A 184 17.27 23.84 12.73
C GLN A 184 17.01 25.06 11.83
N TYR A 185 15.94 25.02 11.04
CA TYR A 185 15.55 26.15 10.19
C TYR A 185 15.33 27.43 11.01
N PHE A 186 14.56 27.36 12.08
CA PHE A 186 14.26 28.52 12.92
C PHE A 186 15.43 28.96 13.82
N ILE A 187 16.32 28.05 14.21
CA ILE A 187 17.47 28.38 15.08
C ILE A 187 18.67 28.84 14.26
N LEU A 188 18.99 28.16 13.15
CA LEU A 188 20.21 28.43 12.39
C LEU A 188 20.02 29.56 11.35
N ILE A 189 18.94 29.55 10.58
CA ILE A 189 18.78 30.53 9.50
C ILE A 189 18.67 31.97 9.97
N PRO A 190 17.91 32.34 11.02
CA PRO A 190 17.80 33.72 11.43
C PRO A 190 19.15 34.39 11.83
N PRO A 191 20.02 33.76 12.62
CA PRO A 191 21.31 34.36 12.94
C PRO A 191 22.22 34.50 11.72
N PHE A 192 22.24 33.52 10.79
CA PHE A 192 22.99 33.64 9.56
C PHE A 192 22.44 34.73 8.64
N ALA A 193 21.12 34.82 8.50
CA ALA A 193 20.47 35.88 7.73
C ALA A 193 20.77 37.27 8.33
N TRP A 194 20.80 37.38 9.66
CA TRP A 194 21.16 38.60 10.33
C TRP A 194 22.64 38.99 10.10
N LEU A 195 23.55 38.02 10.20
CA LEU A 195 25.00 38.23 9.90
C LEU A 195 25.19 38.64 8.43
N ALA A 196 24.52 37.94 7.49
CA ALA A 196 24.60 38.28 6.06
C ALA A 196 24.09 39.70 5.79
N LYS A 197 22.95 40.08 6.37
CA LYS A 197 22.42 41.44 6.27
C LYS A 197 23.35 42.49 6.89
N ARG A 198 24.02 42.15 8.00
CA ARG A 198 25.02 43.04 8.63
C ARG A 198 26.26 43.19 7.77
N ALA A 199 26.74 42.13 7.14
CA ALA A 199 27.88 42.18 6.21
C ALA A 199 27.51 43.00 4.97
N ALA A 200 26.37 42.74 4.35
CA ALA A 200 25.90 43.49 3.17
C ALA A 200 25.70 45.00 3.43
N ARG A 201 25.39 45.40 4.65
CA ARG A 201 25.30 46.84 5.02
C ARG A 201 26.66 47.52 5.12
N ARG A 202 27.76 46.75 5.23
CA ARG A 202 29.13 47.28 5.26
C ARG A 202 29.76 47.38 3.87
N GLU A 203 29.18 46.69 2.88
CA GLU A 203 29.58 46.83 1.49
C GLU A 203 28.96 48.10 0.92
N GLN A 204 29.74 48.89 0.18
CA GLN A 204 29.23 50.09 -0.46
C GLN A 204 28.12 49.67 -1.44
N ALA A 205 26.97 50.32 -1.32
CA ALA A 205 25.86 50.10 -2.26
C ALA A 205 26.28 50.68 -3.64
N GLY A 206 26.66 49.84 -4.54
CA GLY A 206 27.01 50.18 -5.90
C GLY A 206 27.41 48.98 -6.73
N TRP A 207 27.18 49.03 -8.00
CA TRP A 207 27.73 48.10 -8.96
C TRP A 207 29.26 48.21 -8.89
N THR A 208 29.95 47.16 -8.46
CA THR A 208 31.40 47.09 -8.61
C THR A 208 31.70 47.14 -10.09
N THR A 209 32.39 48.18 -10.55
CA THR A 209 32.90 48.23 -11.93
C THR A 209 33.73 46.99 -12.15
N LEU A 210 33.35 46.18 -13.13
CA LEU A 210 34.15 45.03 -13.53
C LEU A 210 35.56 45.52 -13.81
N PRO A 211 36.60 44.86 -13.32
CA PRO A 211 37.98 45.21 -13.67
C PRO A 211 38.08 45.18 -15.20
N PRO A 212 38.83 46.12 -15.81
CA PRO A 212 38.95 46.19 -17.25
C PRO A 212 39.37 44.84 -17.80
N ASP A 213 38.61 44.37 -18.75
CA ASP A 213 38.75 43.06 -19.36
C ASP A 213 40.21 42.87 -19.83
N LYS A 214 40.92 41.95 -19.16
CA LYS A 214 42.21 41.53 -19.72
C LYS A 214 41.91 40.67 -20.90
N LYS A 215 42.03 41.27 -22.11
CA LYS A 215 41.78 40.64 -23.41
C LYS A 215 42.48 39.29 -23.64
N ASP A 216 43.29 38.84 -22.72
CA ASP A 216 44.05 37.59 -22.82
C ASP A 216 43.43 36.36 -22.07
N SER A 217 42.30 36.52 -21.40
CA SER A 217 41.77 35.38 -20.61
C SER A 217 40.88 34.42 -21.40
N LEU A 218 40.31 34.85 -22.54
CA LEU A 218 39.41 34.05 -23.37
C LEU A 218 40.15 33.13 -24.37
N THR A 219 41.41 33.42 -24.72
CA THR A 219 42.23 32.62 -25.64
C THR A 219 42.94 31.43 -24.99
N ARG A 220 42.86 31.25 -23.65
CA ARG A 220 43.49 30.14 -22.94
C ARG A 220 42.52 29.06 -22.50
N GLN A 221 41.28 29.08 -22.95
CA GLN A 221 40.28 28.04 -22.62
C GLN A 221 39.98 27.05 -23.76
N TYR A 222 40.84 27.02 -24.79
CA TYR A 222 40.81 25.99 -25.84
C TYR A 222 42.19 25.43 -26.05
#